data_75f19476c0af61ae1731c5eea0d26c4d
#
_entry.id   75f19476c0af61ae1731c5eea0d26c4d
#
_cell.length_a   1.000
_cell.length_b   1.000
_cell.length_c   1.000
_cell.angle_alpha   90.00
_cell.angle_beta   90.00
_cell.angle_gamma   90.00
#
_symmetry.space_group_name_H-M   'P 1'
#
loop_
_entity.id
_entity.type
_entity.pdbx_description
1 polymer ?
#
loop_
_entity_poly.entity_id
_entity_poly.type
_entity_poly.pdbx_seq_one_letter_code
_entity_poly.pdbx_strand_id
1 'polypeptide(L)'
;MARPTLLSLVLVSVVLGSMHAAAQRGREQQKLTQRFDANKSGVLERKERDAARAWLKENPNPSGRRRRGPRGGRSGSTEPRGPGPRVSPNEVKNFTGKGLYNPSILRTLFLTFDSDDWEEELAAFRSTDVEVPATLLVDGKSYKKIGVRFRGNTSYRNVAAGQKRSFNLSIDLVNNKQRLGGYKTLNLLNCHSDPSFLREALHALIGRKFAPMPRTNLVHVVINGRSWGIYANVQQGNKDYQRDAFGTGKGARWRVPPDFSGRSGLSYLGENPLEYERRYKAKSGVDDEALLRLADLCYTLTQTSMEERREQLPAMLDIDGALWFLAIDNALLDGDGYLARASDYVLYMDPTGVFHLITYDNNELLRGGARGGPGRGGPGRGGPPPGSGDPGGRRRPPPGGNQRGGRRGGPGGRLSPEQSPLAGADRDDRPLLQKLLEVPEWRARYLAHLHSMTTQALNWQKLGPALERLHEMIADVTRADTRKLYGQEAFATSVAEIRKTVEKRVASIMKHPEIAGVWPSISSVRVTAVPGDQTKKLRVTAQPSDGVAIASAWLHWQLKRPGPFVAVLMQRQGKVFMADIPAQKVGERIRYYVEVRAAGDNGRLAFWPAGASSRPKRYRFRK
;
A
#
# COMPACT_ATOMS: atom_id res chain seq x y z
N MET A 1 1.42 -38.98 -10.98
CA MET A 1 1.47 -39.52 -9.62
C MET A 1 0.15 -39.16 -8.93
N ALA A 2 -0.60 -40.14 -8.48
CA ALA A 2 -1.95 -39.99 -7.94
C ALA A 2 -1.93 -39.24 -6.60
N ARG A 3 -2.87 -38.32 -6.41
CA ARG A 3 -3.10 -37.59 -5.14
C ARG A 3 -3.59 -38.58 -4.06
N PRO A 4 -3.14 -38.48 -2.80
CA PRO A 4 -3.70 -39.28 -1.72
C PRO A 4 -5.12 -38.85 -1.40
N THR A 5 -5.99 -39.82 -1.17
CA THR A 5 -7.42 -39.67 -0.93
C THR A 5 -7.73 -39.02 0.43
N LEU A 6 -8.87 -38.38 0.52
CA LEU A 6 -9.42 -37.60 1.67
C LEU A 6 -9.34 -38.26 3.07
N LEU A 7 -9.09 -39.55 3.16
CA LEU A 7 -9.06 -40.24 4.46
C LEU A 7 -7.79 -40.04 5.29
N SER A 8 -6.68 -39.60 4.67
CA SER A 8 -5.42 -39.32 5.39
C SER A 8 -5.44 -37.94 6.09
N LEU A 9 -6.38 -37.06 5.76
CA LEU A 9 -6.49 -35.71 6.31
C LEU A 9 -7.11 -35.64 7.72
N VAL A 10 -7.90 -36.64 8.11
CA VAL A 10 -8.60 -36.62 9.42
C VAL A 10 -7.67 -36.92 10.60
N LEU A 11 -6.60 -37.71 10.38
CA LEU A 11 -5.64 -38.04 11.46
C LEU A 11 -4.63 -36.92 11.76
N VAL A 12 -4.40 -36.02 10.82
CA VAL A 12 -3.46 -34.88 10.99
C VAL A 12 -4.10 -33.77 11.82
N SER A 13 -5.44 -33.65 11.80
CA SER A 13 -6.18 -32.59 12.51
C SER A 13 -6.11 -32.71 14.04
N VAL A 14 -5.97 -33.91 14.59
CA VAL A 14 -5.94 -34.12 16.05
C VAL A 14 -4.56 -33.83 16.66
N VAL A 15 -3.49 -33.95 15.89
CA VAL A 15 -2.12 -33.63 16.36
C VAL A 15 -1.83 -32.13 16.24
N LEU A 16 -2.49 -31.40 15.34
CA LEU A 16 -2.31 -29.96 15.14
C LEU A 16 -2.92 -29.10 16.25
N GLY A 17 -3.98 -29.59 16.92
CA GLY A 17 -4.63 -28.83 18.00
C GLY A 17 -3.75 -28.56 19.23
N SER A 18 -2.76 -29.41 19.50
CA SER A 18 -1.82 -29.25 20.62
C SER A 18 -0.56 -28.46 20.27
N MET A 19 -0.23 -28.31 18.99
CA MET A 19 0.93 -27.53 18.52
C MET A 19 0.63 -26.05 18.28
N HIS A 20 -0.63 -25.64 18.15
CA HIS A 20 -1.04 -24.24 17.95
C HIS A 20 -0.63 -23.31 19.11
N ALA A 21 -0.51 -23.82 20.31
CA ALA A 21 -0.13 -23.02 21.48
C ALA A 21 1.34 -22.60 21.52
N ALA A 22 2.23 -23.25 20.78
CA ALA A 22 3.68 -23.03 20.87
C ALA A 22 4.25 -22.12 19.76
N ALA A 23 3.57 -21.98 18.61
CA ALA A 23 4.09 -21.31 17.42
C ALA A 23 3.76 -19.81 17.33
N GLN A 24 2.85 -19.27 18.14
CA GLN A 24 2.45 -17.85 18.14
C GLN A 24 3.45 -16.88 18.79
N ARG A 25 4.74 -17.20 18.89
CA ARG A 25 5.77 -16.31 19.45
C ARG A 25 6.25 -15.21 18.49
N GLY A 26 5.41 -14.72 17.56
CA GLY A 26 5.62 -13.44 16.92
C GLY A 26 5.04 -12.36 17.81
N ARG A 27 5.88 -11.48 18.37
CA ARG A 27 5.59 -10.31 19.25
C ARG A 27 4.12 -10.21 19.68
N GLU A 28 3.71 -11.05 20.58
CA GLU A 28 2.38 -11.04 21.17
C GLU A 28 2.23 -9.72 21.93
N GLN A 29 1.17 -8.98 21.64
CA GLN A 29 0.83 -7.80 22.43
C GLN A 29 0.52 -8.27 23.85
N GLN A 30 1.10 -7.63 24.85
CA GLN A 30 0.72 -7.90 26.23
C GLN A 30 -0.74 -7.51 26.42
N LYS A 31 -1.56 -8.47 26.81
CA LYS A 31 -2.99 -8.27 27.07
C LYS A 31 -3.16 -7.71 28.48
N LEU A 32 -3.14 -6.40 28.60
CA LEU A 32 -3.28 -5.70 29.88
C LEU A 32 -4.73 -5.29 30.17
N THR A 33 -5.53 -5.08 29.13
CA THR A 33 -6.94 -4.69 29.31
C THR A 33 -7.67 -5.69 30.19
N GLN A 34 -7.60 -6.98 29.86
CA GLN A 34 -8.24 -8.03 30.66
C GLN A 34 -7.73 -8.09 32.11
N ARG A 35 -6.46 -7.73 32.35
CA ARG A 35 -5.81 -7.81 33.66
C ARG A 35 -6.14 -6.64 34.58
N PHE A 36 -6.29 -5.44 34.02
CA PHE A 36 -6.41 -4.20 34.78
C PHE A 36 -7.79 -3.53 34.65
N ASP A 37 -8.69 -4.03 33.80
CA ASP A 37 -10.07 -3.55 33.65
C ASP A 37 -10.95 -4.10 34.79
N ALA A 38 -10.89 -3.41 35.93
CA ALA A 38 -11.57 -3.82 37.16
C ALA A 38 -13.11 -3.71 37.02
N ASN A 39 -13.58 -2.70 36.29
CA ASN A 39 -15.01 -2.45 36.09
C ASN A 39 -15.60 -3.17 34.85
N LYS A 40 -14.77 -3.94 34.13
CA LYS A 40 -15.14 -4.70 32.92
C LYS A 40 -15.76 -3.84 31.82
N SER A 41 -15.33 -2.59 31.73
CA SER A 41 -15.80 -1.64 30.70
C SER A 41 -15.22 -1.94 29.30
N GLY A 42 -14.19 -2.77 29.22
CA GLY A 42 -13.42 -3.07 28.00
C GLY A 42 -12.37 -2.04 27.67
N VAL A 43 -12.23 -0.99 28.47
CA VAL A 43 -11.28 0.11 28.30
C VAL A 43 -10.69 0.52 29.64
N LEU A 44 -9.38 0.61 29.74
CA LEU A 44 -8.75 1.05 31.00
C LEU A 44 -9.01 2.53 31.26
N GLU A 45 -9.62 2.86 32.38
CA GLU A 45 -9.77 4.21 32.90
C GLU A 45 -8.44 4.73 33.51
N ARG A 46 -8.35 6.02 33.83
CA ARG A 46 -7.09 6.65 34.28
C ARG A 46 -6.39 5.87 35.37
N LYS A 47 -7.09 5.54 36.47
CA LYS A 47 -6.53 4.80 37.60
C LYS A 47 -6.02 3.40 37.20
N GLU A 48 -6.77 2.72 36.31
CA GLU A 48 -6.41 1.40 35.80
C GLU A 48 -5.19 1.48 34.88
N ARG A 49 -5.10 2.54 34.02
CA ARG A 49 -3.92 2.78 33.20
C ARG A 49 -2.68 3.11 34.04
N ASP A 50 -2.82 3.88 35.13
CA ASP A 50 -1.72 4.17 36.03
C ASP A 50 -1.21 2.91 36.73
N ALA A 51 -2.10 2.03 37.18
CA ALA A 51 -1.74 0.72 37.73
C ALA A 51 -1.04 -0.18 36.69
N ALA A 52 -1.56 -0.21 35.46
CA ALA A 52 -0.96 -0.96 34.35
C ALA A 52 0.43 -0.41 33.97
N ARG A 53 0.63 0.92 33.98
CA ARG A 53 1.96 1.56 33.77
C ARG A 53 2.96 1.22 34.87
N ALA A 54 2.52 1.24 36.15
CA ALA A 54 3.35 0.84 37.26
C ALA A 54 3.81 -0.62 37.10
N TRP A 55 2.88 -1.51 36.79
CA TRP A 55 3.20 -2.91 36.54
C TRP A 55 4.17 -3.10 35.38
N LEU A 56 4.03 -2.36 34.24
CA LEU A 56 4.94 -2.43 33.09
C LEU A 56 6.37 -2.01 33.44
N LYS A 57 6.58 -1.09 34.40
CA LYS A 57 7.92 -0.71 34.87
C LYS A 57 8.61 -1.87 35.58
N GLU A 58 7.86 -2.63 36.39
CA GLU A 58 8.37 -3.80 37.12
C GLU A 58 8.48 -5.04 36.20
N ASN A 59 7.62 -5.14 35.18
CA ASN A 59 7.54 -6.26 34.26
C ASN A 59 7.81 -5.82 32.78
N PRO A 60 9.03 -5.36 32.47
CA PRO A 60 9.35 -4.87 31.15
C PRO A 60 9.25 -6.01 30.13
N ASN A 61 8.65 -5.73 28.98
CA ASN A 61 8.46 -6.69 27.90
C ASN A 61 9.83 -7.31 27.51
N PRO A 62 10.00 -8.65 27.56
CA PRO A 62 11.27 -9.32 27.22
C PRO A 62 11.79 -8.98 25.82
N SER A 63 10.91 -8.62 24.89
CA SER A 63 11.30 -8.19 23.52
C SER A 63 11.99 -6.80 23.53
N GLY A 64 11.96 -6.06 24.64
CA GLY A 64 12.66 -4.79 24.85
C GLY A 64 14.10 -4.91 25.34
N ARG A 65 14.56 -6.12 25.70
CA ARG A 65 15.92 -6.31 26.23
C ARG A 65 16.98 -5.89 25.21
N ARG A 66 17.65 -4.81 25.56
CA ARG A 66 18.99 -4.37 25.15
C ARG A 66 19.43 -4.80 23.74
N ARG A 67 18.94 -4.17 22.72
CA ARG A 67 19.81 -3.88 21.59
C ARG A 67 20.55 -2.58 21.92
N ARG A 68 21.89 -2.68 21.94
CA ARG A 68 22.85 -1.58 22.05
C ARG A 68 22.25 -0.30 21.53
N GLY A 69 22.45 0.79 22.29
CA GLY A 69 21.99 2.13 21.97
C GLY A 69 22.17 2.49 20.48
N PRO A 70 21.51 3.52 20.00
CA PRO A 70 21.50 3.81 18.58
C PRO A 70 22.93 3.83 18.05
N ARG A 71 23.29 2.83 17.25
CA ARG A 71 24.46 2.94 16.38
C ARG A 71 24.19 4.13 15.49
N GLY A 72 24.90 5.21 15.76
CA GLY A 72 24.80 6.53 15.19
C GLY A 72 24.38 6.59 13.73
N GLY A 73 23.09 6.52 13.47
CA GLY A 73 22.45 7.24 12.41
C GLY A 73 22.23 8.64 12.96
N ARG A 74 23.11 9.56 12.67
CA ARG A 74 22.92 11.00 12.93
C ARG A 74 21.74 11.47 12.08
N SER A 75 20.53 11.29 12.61
CA SER A 75 19.33 11.93 12.12
C SER A 75 19.00 13.05 13.11
N GLY A 76 19.05 14.27 12.65
CA GLY A 76 18.52 15.48 13.27
C GLY A 76 18.90 15.71 14.74
N SER A 77 19.04 16.94 15.15
CA SER A 77 19.37 17.36 16.51
C SER A 77 18.64 16.53 17.58
N THR A 78 19.40 16.00 18.56
CA THR A 78 18.89 15.30 19.75
C THR A 78 18.27 16.27 20.76
N GLU A 79 18.25 17.57 20.46
CA GLU A 79 17.67 18.57 21.34
C GLU A 79 16.14 18.48 21.35
N PRO A 80 15.52 18.62 22.54
CA PRO A 80 14.07 18.72 22.65
C PRO A 80 13.60 19.92 21.79
N ARG A 81 12.77 19.65 20.79
CA ARG A 81 12.19 20.72 19.99
C ARG A 81 11.13 21.43 20.81
N GLY A 82 11.09 22.74 20.72
CA GLY A 82 10.10 23.57 21.41
C GLY A 82 8.66 23.18 21.06
N PRO A 83 7.69 23.56 21.89
CA PRO A 83 6.29 23.31 21.61
C PRO A 83 5.89 24.01 20.31
N GLY A 84 5.02 23.37 19.53
CA GLY A 84 4.42 23.99 18.36
C GLY A 84 3.55 25.20 18.71
N PRO A 85 3.18 26.06 17.76
CA PRO A 85 2.30 27.20 17.99
C PRO A 85 0.96 26.76 18.60
N ARG A 86 0.33 27.65 19.36
CA ARG A 86 -1.03 27.44 19.83
C ARG A 86 -2.00 27.55 18.66
N VAL A 87 -3.01 26.71 18.63
CA VAL A 87 -4.07 26.71 17.61
C VAL A 87 -5.40 26.46 18.29
N SER A 88 -6.33 27.38 18.12
CA SER A 88 -7.70 27.28 18.64
C SER A 88 -8.67 26.75 17.58
N PRO A 89 -9.71 25.99 17.97
CA PRO A 89 -10.78 25.58 17.04
C PRO A 89 -11.48 26.70 16.30
N ASN A 90 -11.53 27.89 16.89
CA ASN A 90 -12.17 29.07 16.29
C ASN A 90 -11.31 29.74 15.20
N GLU A 91 -10.02 29.40 15.14
CA GLU A 91 -9.07 29.96 14.17
C GLU A 91 -8.98 29.11 12.89
N VAL A 92 -9.62 27.95 12.86
CA VAL A 92 -9.51 27.03 11.73
C VAL A 92 -10.83 26.88 10.97
N LYS A 93 -10.70 26.64 9.68
CA LYS A 93 -11.85 26.43 8.80
C LYS A 93 -12.48 25.06 9.01
N ASN A 94 -13.80 25.01 9.14
CA ASN A 94 -14.60 23.81 9.16
C ASN A 94 -15.08 23.43 7.75
N PHE A 95 -15.11 22.13 7.45
CA PHE A 95 -15.46 21.58 6.13
C PHE A 95 -16.62 20.60 6.22
N THR A 96 -17.67 20.99 6.96
CA THR A 96 -18.89 20.19 7.12
C THR A 96 -19.46 19.75 5.77
N GLY A 97 -19.89 18.50 5.66
CA GLY A 97 -20.44 17.93 4.42
C GLY A 97 -19.39 17.50 3.38
N LYS A 98 -18.12 17.88 3.54
CA LYS A 98 -17.05 17.36 2.68
C LYS A 98 -16.54 16.01 3.18
N GLY A 99 -16.30 15.08 2.27
CA GLY A 99 -15.79 13.75 2.62
C GLY A 99 -14.48 13.79 3.41
N LEU A 100 -14.31 12.87 4.37
CA LEU A 100 -13.15 12.83 5.27
C LEU A 100 -11.80 12.82 4.51
N TYR A 101 -11.72 12.03 3.45
CA TYR A 101 -10.53 11.88 2.62
C TYR A 101 -10.52 12.78 1.38
N ASN A 102 -11.14 13.96 1.45
CA ASN A 102 -11.06 14.92 0.35
C ASN A 102 -9.66 15.52 0.27
N PRO A 103 -8.89 15.29 -0.81
CA PRO A 103 -7.51 15.75 -0.90
C PRO A 103 -7.37 17.26 -1.15
N SER A 104 -8.48 17.95 -1.50
CA SER A 104 -8.45 19.38 -1.83
C SER A 104 -8.62 20.29 -0.62
N ILE A 105 -8.67 19.74 0.59
CA ILE A 105 -8.86 20.51 1.83
C ILE A 105 -7.90 20.04 2.92
N LEU A 106 -7.35 20.99 3.66
CA LEU A 106 -6.56 20.72 4.85
C LEU A 106 -7.46 20.82 6.10
N ARG A 107 -7.87 19.67 6.61
CA ARG A 107 -8.72 19.59 7.81
C ARG A 107 -7.85 19.55 9.05
N THR A 108 -8.26 20.27 10.10
CA THR A 108 -7.57 20.24 11.40
C THR A 108 -8.25 19.25 12.34
N LEU A 109 -7.45 18.40 12.96
CA LEU A 109 -7.85 17.40 13.94
C LEU A 109 -7.30 17.81 15.30
N PHE A 110 -8.17 18.16 16.26
CA PHE A 110 -7.82 18.52 17.62
C PHE A 110 -7.96 17.30 18.52
N LEU A 111 -6.85 16.79 19.04
CA LEU A 111 -6.80 15.73 20.02
C LEU A 111 -6.58 16.35 21.40
N THR A 112 -7.46 16.04 22.34
CA THR A 112 -7.33 16.46 23.73
C THR A 112 -7.22 15.24 24.62
N PHE A 113 -6.09 15.08 25.28
CA PHE A 113 -5.86 14.07 26.31
C PHE A 113 -6.17 14.64 27.68
N ASP A 114 -6.50 13.78 28.60
CA ASP A 114 -6.83 14.12 30.00
C ASP A 114 -5.57 14.37 30.87
N SER A 115 -4.39 14.22 30.29
CA SER A 115 -3.13 14.45 31.00
C SER A 115 -2.03 14.98 30.08
N ASP A 116 -1.07 15.69 30.66
CA ASP A 116 0.06 16.26 29.94
C ASP A 116 1.15 15.23 29.62
N ASP A 117 1.19 14.10 30.35
CA ASP A 117 2.12 12.99 30.15
C ASP A 117 1.62 11.96 29.09
N TRP A 118 0.68 12.38 28.22
CA TRP A 118 0.06 11.54 27.20
C TRP A 118 1.08 10.86 26.26
N GLU A 119 2.20 11.53 25.94
CA GLU A 119 3.22 10.95 25.04
C GLU A 119 3.94 9.77 25.70
N GLU A 120 4.31 9.92 26.96
CA GLU A 120 4.90 8.86 27.77
C GLU A 120 3.92 7.70 28.00
N GLU A 121 2.65 8.03 28.20
CA GLU A 121 1.59 7.04 28.36
C GLU A 121 1.40 6.21 27.09
N LEU A 122 1.28 6.85 25.93
CA LEU A 122 1.24 6.18 24.62
C LEU A 122 2.50 5.34 24.35
N ALA A 123 3.67 5.81 24.79
CA ALA A 123 4.92 5.07 24.63
C ALA A 123 4.96 3.81 25.52
N ALA A 124 4.47 3.90 26.76
CA ALA A 124 4.38 2.77 27.67
C ALA A 124 3.47 1.66 27.12
N PHE A 125 2.32 2.02 26.56
CA PHE A 125 1.33 1.07 26.04
C PHE A 125 1.58 0.61 24.59
N ARG A 126 2.62 1.07 23.92
CA ARG A 126 2.85 0.81 22.49
C ARG A 126 2.83 -0.68 22.08
N SER A 127 3.30 -1.57 22.93
CA SER A 127 3.38 -3.02 22.66
C SER A 127 2.31 -3.82 23.39
N THR A 128 1.23 -3.17 23.79
CA THR A 128 0.11 -3.75 24.53
C THR A 128 -1.19 -3.63 23.72
N ASP A 129 -2.27 -4.16 24.25
CA ASP A 129 -3.63 -4.00 23.72
C ASP A 129 -4.32 -2.72 24.19
N VAL A 130 -3.71 -1.95 25.09
CA VAL A 130 -4.29 -0.71 25.64
C VAL A 130 -4.23 0.43 24.63
N GLU A 131 -5.35 1.13 24.48
CA GLU A 131 -5.46 2.41 23.79
C GLU A 131 -5.72 3.52 24.81
N VAL A 132 -5.04 4.65 24.66
CA VAL A 132 -5.22 5.80 25.55
C VAL A 132 -6.43 6.61 25.08
N PRO A 133 -7.44 6.83 25.94
CA PRO A 133 -8.61 7.62 25.55
C PRO A 133 -8.26 9.09 25.33
N ALA A 134 -8.89 9.69 24.30
CA ALA A 134 -8.82 11.12 24.03
C ALA A 134 -10.17 11.64 23.50
N THR A 135 -10.33 12.96 23.47
CA THR A 135 -11.40 13.63 22.74
C THR A 135 -10.85 14.14 21.41
N LEU A 136 -11.54 13.87 20.31
CA LEU A 136 -11.23 14.37 18.98
C LEU A 136 -12.28 15.40 18.57
N LEU A 137 -11.87 16.63 18.25
CA LEU A 137 -12.73 17.64 17.64
C LEU A 137 -12.34 17.83 16.17
N VAL A 138 -13.30 17.72 15.27
CA VAL A 138 -13.12 17.87 13.81
C VAL A 138 -14.35 18.53 13.22
N ASP A 139 -14.14 19.57 12.40
CA ASP A 139 -15.23 20.31 11.72
C ASP A 139 -16.35 20.75 12.69
N GLY A 140 -15.98 21.20 13.89
CA GLY A 140 -16.91 21.63 14.93
C GLY A 140 -17.61 20.51 15.69
N LYS A 141 -17.38 19.23 15.33
CA LYS A 141 -18.00 18.07 15.98
C LYS A 141 -17.02 17.34 16.89
N SER A 142 -17.45 17.09 18.13
CA SER A 142 -16.68 16.36 19.15
C SER A 142 -16.98 14.86 19.12
N TYR A 143 -15.92 14.05 19.18
CA TYR A 143 -15.92 12.60 19.31
C TYR A 143 -15.22 12.23 20.62
N LYS A 144 -16.00 11.87 21.63
CA LYS A 144 -15.49 11.62 23.00
C LYS A 144 -14.99 10.18 23.13
N LYS A 145 -13.99 9.99 23.98
CA LYS A 145 -13.41 8.69 24.35
C LYS A 145 -13.01 7.85 23.13
N ILE A 146 -12.34 8.47 22.15
CA ILE A 146 -11.68 7.72 21.08
C ILE A 146 -10.40 7.09 21.62
N GLY A 147 -9.97 5.95 21.04
CA GLY A 147 -8.69 5.34 21.37
C GLY A 147 -7.55 5.90 20.55
N VAL A 148 -6.43 6.17 21.20
CA VAL A 148 -5.21 6.62 20.52
C VAL A 148 -4.06 5.68 20.87
N ARG A 149 -3.23 5.33 19.90
CA ARG A 149 -1.95 4.65 20.12
C ARG A 149 -0.91 5.03 19.09
N PHE A 150 0.35 4.93 19.47
CA PHE A 150 1.45 5.02 18.52
C PHE A 150 1.48 3.82 17.58
N ARG A 151 1.77 4.08 16.31
CA ARG A 151 1.99 3.06 15.28
C ARG A 151 3.35 3.20 14.61
N GLY A 152 3.64 2.30 13.67
CA GLY A 152 4.90 2.24 12.93
C GLY A 152 5.94 1.38 13.66
N ASN A 153 6.93 0.94 12.93
CA ASN A 153 8.07 0.18 13.45
C ASN A 153 9.36 1.00 13.33
N THR A 154 9.87 1.16 12.12
CA THR A 154 11.05 1.99 11.82
C THR A 154 10.74 3.46 12.08
N SER A 155 9.60 3.95 11.59
CA SER A 155 9.11 5.33 11.78
C SER A 155 8.82 5.70 13.24
N TYR A 156 8.69 4.73 14.15
CA TYR A 156 8.62 4.98 15.60
C TYR A 156 10.00 4.92 16.24
N ARG A 157 10.80 3.88 15.96
CA ARG A 157 12.09 3.65 16.63
C ARG A 157 13.16 4.67 16.29
N ASN A 158 13.09 5.25 15.08
CA ASN A 158 14.04 6.25 14.59
C ASN A 158 13.60 7.68 14.92
N VAL A 159 12.46 7.86 15.61
CA VAL A 159 11.92 9.16 15.99
C VAL A 159 11.95 9.31 17.50
N ALA A 160 12.67 10.31 18.00
CA ALA A 160 12.83 10.57 19.42
C ALA A 160 11.49 10.99 20.08
N ALA A 161 11.42 10.90 21.39
CA ALA A 161 10.33 11.51 22.17
C ALA A 161 10.28 13.02 21.91
N GLY A 162 9.08 13.59 21.94
CA GLY A 162 8.87 15.00 21.62
C GLY A 162 8.91 15.33 20.11
N GLN A 163 9.21 14.36 19.24
CA GLN A 163 9.14 14.49 17.78
C GLN A 163 7.90 13.80 17.21
N LYS A 164 7.59 14.06 15.93
CA LYS A 164 6.40 13.52 15.26
C LYS A 164 6.46 12.01 15.13
N ARG A 165 5.60 11.31 15.84
CA ARG A 165 5.32 9.86 15.69
C ARG A 165 3.97 9.65 15.04
N SER A 166 3.80 8.52 14.37
CA SER A 166 2.54 8.15 13.73
C SER A 166 1.51 7.67 14.74
N PHE A 167 0.22 7.99 14.50
CA PHE A 167 -0.90 7.58 15.36
C PHE A 167 -1.85 6.63 14.63
N ASN A 168 -2.51 5.78 15.41
CA ASN A 168 -3.73 5.09 15.04
C ASN A 168 -4.83 5.59 15.97
N LEU A 169 -5.96 6.00 15.41
CA LEU A 169 -7.13 6.46 16.14
C LEU A 169 -8.27 5.48 15.96
N SER A 170 -8.80 4.94 17.06
CA SER A 170 -10.00 4.11 17.10
C SER A 170 -11.19 4.97 17.50
N ILE A 171 -11.97 5.40 16.52
CA ILE A 171 -13.12 6.31 16.75
C ILE A 171 -14.20 5.61 17.57
N ASP A 172 -14.29 4.31 17.48
CA ASP A 172 -15.30 3.46 18.09
C ASP A 172 -14.83 2.75 19.38
N LEU A 173 -13.79 3.23 20.06
CA LEU A 173 -13.22 2.59 21.26
C LEU A 173 -14.28 2.26 22.33
N VAL A 174 -15.03 3.25 22.77
CA VAL A 174 -16.08 3.07 23.79
C VAL A 174 -17.47 2.98 23.15
N ASN A 175 -17.77 3.83 22.19
CA ASN A 175 -19.02 3.81 21.45
C ASN A 175 -18.84 3.11 20.10
N ASN A 176 -19.21 1.84 20.04
CA ASN A 176 -19.05 0.99 18.84
C ASN A 176 -19.82 1.48 17.60
N LYS A 177 -20.75 2.44 17.75
CA LYS A 177 -21.48 3.10 16.66
C LYS A 177 -20.82 4.42 16.22
N GLN A 178 -19.85 4.94 16.99
CA GLN A 178 -19.21 6.21 16.67
C GLN A 178 -18.39 6.10 15.39
N ARG A 179 -18.57 7.07 14.47
CA ARG A 179 -17.88 7.13 13.17
C ARG A 179 -17.52 8.56 12.82
N LEU A 180 -16.32 8.77 12.28
CA LEU A 180 -15.92 10.02 11.65
C LEU A 180 -16.00 9.86 10.12
N GLY A 181 -16.93 10.55 9.49
CA GLY A 181 -17.15 10.45 8.05
C GLY A 181 -17.46 9.03 7.54
N GLY A 182 -18.06 8.17 8.40
CA GLY A 182 -18.34 6.76 8.10
C GLY A 182 -17.21 5.78 8.48
N TYR A 183 -16.05 6.28 8.93
CA TYR A 183 -14.89 5.46 9.29
C TYR A 183 -14.74 5.32 10.80
N LYS A 184 -14.31 4.14 11.23
CA LYS A 184 -14.04 3.82 12.64
C LYS A 184 -12.56 3.90 13.01
N THR A 185 -11.66 3.96 12.04
CA THR A 185 -10.22 4.00 12.28
C THR A 185 -9.55 5.00 11.34
N LEU A 186 -8.66 5.83 11.88
CA LEU A 186 -7.78 6.70 11.12
C LEU A 186 -6.32 6.31 11.38
N ASN A 187 -5.48 6.39 10.33
CA ASN A 187 -4.03 6.30 10.46
C ASN A 187 -3.42 7.63 10.11
N LEU A 188 -2.78 8.25 11.08
CA LEU A 188 -2.06 9.50 10.91
C LEU A 188 -0.57 9.19 10.84
N LEU A 189 -0.01 9.22 9.61
CA LEU A 189 1.39 8.91 9.37
C LEU A 189 2.25 10.16 9.49
N ASN A 190 3.38 10.04 10.18
CA ASN A 190 4.30 11.15 10.45
C ASN A 190 5.17 11.56 9.25
N CYS A 191 4.98 10.94 8.10
CA CYS A 191 5.77 11.16 6.89
C CYS A 191 7.28 10.98 7.13
N HIS A 192 7.65 10.01 8.00
CA HIS A 192 9.04 9.60 8.17
C HIS A 192 9.62 9.22 6.80
N SER A 193 10.80 9.68 6.50
CA SER A 193 11.44 9.49 5.19
C SER A 193 10.85 10.29 4.02
N ASP A 194 9.86 11.17 4.25
CA ASP A 194 9.25 12.02 3.23
C ASP A 194 9.28 13.51 3.61
N PRO A 195 10.30 14.28 3.17
CA PRO A 195 10.36 15.71 3.44
C PRO A 195 9.26 16.51 2.75
N SER A 196 8.62 15.97 1.71
CA SER A 196 7.50 16.63 1.03
C SER A 196 6.16 16.51 1.75
N PHE A 197 5.98 15.51 2.61
CA PHE A 197 4.70 15.06 3.17
C PHE A 197 3.69 14.53 2.13
N LEU A 198 4.07 14.45 0.85
CA LEU A 198 3.14 14.26 -0.26
C LEU A 198 3.10 12.83 -0.80
N ARG A 199 4.09 11.96 -0.52
CA ARG A 199 4.23 10.66 -1.19
C ARG A 199 3.04 9.74 -0.99
N GLU A 200 2.50 9.64 0.23
CA GLU A 200 1.27 8.87 0.48
C GLU A 200 0.05 9.43 -0.27
N ALA A 201 -0.08 10.76 -0.33
CA ALA A 201 -1.14 11.42 -1.07
C ALA A 201 -0.96 11.25 -2.59
N LEU A 202 0.27 11.34 -3.08
CA LEU A 202 0.65 11.12 -4.47
C LEU A 202 0.35 9.70 -4.93
N HIS A 203 0.69 8.68 -4.10
CA HIS A 203 0.35 7.30 -4.38
C HIS A 203 -1.17 7.13 -4.60
N ALA A 204 -1.97 7.69 -3.70
CA ALA A 204 -3.43 7.64 -3.82
C ALA A 204 -3.94 8.45 -5.04
N LEU A 205 -3.38 9.61 -5.31
CA LEU A 205 -3.75 10.50 -6.42
C LEU A 205 -3.56 9.82 -7.78
N ILE A 206 -2.48 9.08 -7.93
CA ILE A 206 -2.16 8.33 -9.15
C ILE A 206 -2.90 7.00 -9.17
N GLY A 207 -2.62 6.13 -8.20
CA GLY A 207 -3.03 4.73 -8.25
C GLY A 207 -4.54 4.51 -8.18
N ARG A 208 -5.28 5.36 -7.46
CA ARG A 208 -6.74 5.25 -7.38
C ARG A 208 -7.48 5.50 -8.70
N LYS A 209 -6.82 6.02 -9.70
CA LYS A 209 -7.38 6.10 -11.07
C LYS A 209 -7.51 4.71 -11.70
N PHE A 210 -6.63 3.78 -11.32
CA PHE A 210 -6.46 2.49 -11.97
C PHE A 210 -6.87 1.30 -11.09
N ALA A 211 -6.53 1.33 -9.80
CA ALA A 211 -6.80 0.22 -8.89
C ALA A 211 -7.53 0.67 -7.60
N PRO A 212 -8.22 -0.23 -6.89
CA PRO A 212 -8.76 0.07 -5.57
C PRO A 212 -7.60 0.21 -4.58
N MET A 213 -7.34 1.44 -4.14
CA MET A 213 -6.30 1.77 -3.18
C MET A 213 -6.85 2.52 -1.98
N PRO A 214 -6.15 2.49 -0.84
CA PRO A 214 -6.53 3.29 0.33
C PRO A 214 -6.73 4.76 -0.04
N ARG A 215 -7.75 5.38 0.53
CA ARG A 215 -7.96 6.83 0.45
C ARG A 215 -6.91 7.52 1.30
N THR A 216 -6.40 8.64 0.82
CA THR A 216 -5.39 9.41 1.53
C THR A 216 -5.65 10.91 1.34
N ASN A 217 -5.48 11.68 2.41
CA ASN A 217 -5.40 13.14 2.36
C ASN A 217 -4.42 13.63 3.44
N LEU A 218 -4.09 14.90 3.38
CA LEU A 218 -3.27 15.57 4.40
C LEU A 218 -4.17 16.19 5.46
N VAL A 219 -3.72 16.17 6.70
CA VAL A 219 -4.42 16.77 7.84
C VAL A 219 -3.44 17.51 8.73
N HIS A 220 -3.90 18.60 9.36
CA HIS A 220 -3.20 19.28 10.42
C HIS A 220 -3.62 18.66 11.76
N VAL A 221 -2.66 18.25 12.59
CA VAL A 221 -2.92 17.67 13.91
C VAL A 221 -2.54 18.67 14.99
N VAL A 222 -3.46 18.90 15.93
CA VAL A 222 -3.27 19.75 17.12
C VAL A 222 -3.51 18.86 18.33
N ILE A 223 -2.58 18.86 19.28
CA ILE A 223 -2.67 18.07 20.53
C ILE A 223 -2.58 19.01 21.71
N ASN A 224 -3.56 18.95 22.62
CA ASN A 224 -3.69 19.81 23.79
C ASN A 224 -3.47 21.30 23.45
N GLY A 225 -4.11 21.78 22.35
CA GLY A 225 -4.02 23.15 21.86
C GLY A 225 -2.69 23.54 21.19
N ARG A 226 -1.76 22.60 20.97
CA ARG A 226 -0.48 22.84 20.31
C ARG A 226 -0.39 22.14 18.98
N SER A 227 0.09 22.83 17.94
CA SER A 227 0.30 22.25 16.60
C SER A 227 1.34 21.12 16.66
N TRP A 228 1.01 20.01 16.06
CA TRP A 228 1.90 18.87 15.75
C TRP A 228 2.18 18.76 14.25
N GLY A 229 1.73 19.76 13.47
CA GLY A 229 1.99 19.89 12.04
C GLY A 229 1.20 18.92 11.17
N ILE A 230 1.73 18.63 9.99
CA ILE A 230 1.06 17.85 8.95
C ILE A 230 1.27 16.35 9.13
N TYR A 231 0.19 15.59 8.93
CA TYR A 231 0.19 14.13 8.86
C TYR A 231 -0.53 13.67 7.58
N ALA A 232 -0.09 12.56 7.02
CA ALA A 232 -0.86 11.86 6.00
C ALA A 232 -1.91 10.97 6.69
N ASN A 233 -3.19 11.26 6.44
CA ASN A 233 -4.32 10.46 6.92
C ASN A 233 -4.62 9.38 5.89
N VAL A 234 -4.24 8.13 6.18
CA VAL A 234 -4.37 6.97 5.28
C VAL A 234 -5.48 6.05 5.75
N GLN A 235 -6.40 5.70 4.87
CA GLN A 235 -7.48 4.76 5.16
C GLN A 235 -6.93 3.41 5.64
N GLN A 236 -7.43 2.93 6.77
CA GLN A 236 -7.05 1.62 7.27
C GLN A 236 -7.52 0.51 6.33
N GLY A 237 -6.62 -0.38 5.94
CA GLY A 237 -6.94 -1.58 5.17
C GLY A 237 -7.70 -2.61 6.01
N ASN A 238 -8.92 -2.29 6.44
CA ASN A 238 -9.81 -3.10 7.28
C ASN A 238 -11.06 -3.54 6.52
N LYS A 239 -12.05 -4.10 7.22
CA LYS A 239 -13.33 -4.53 6.62
C LYS A 239 -14.09 -3.41 5.89
N ASP A 240 -13.93 -2.15 6.32
CA ASP A 240 -14.56 -0.99 5.64
C ASP A 240 -13.89 -0.75 4.29
N TYR A 241 -12.56 -0.79 4.24
CA TYR A 241 -11.80 -0.73 2.98
C TYR A 241 -12.17 -1.89 2.05
N GLN A 242 -12.22 -3.13 2.57
CA GLN A 242 -12.59 -4.30 1.77
C GLN A 242 -13.98 -4.16 1.15
N ARG A 243 -14.96 -3.65 1.93
CA ARG A 243 -16.31 -3.39 1.46
C ARG A 243 -16.34 -2.34 0.35
N ASP A 244 -15.59 -1.26 0.51
CA ASP A 244 -15.44 -0.21 -0.52
C ASP A 244 -14.73 -0.72 -1.78
N ALA A 245 -13.65 -1.49 -1.60
CA ALA A 245 -12.79 -1.95 -2.68
C ALA A 245 -13.35 -3.17 -3.42
N PHE A 246 -13.86 -4.17 -2.69
CA PHE A 246 -14.23 -5.49 -3.22
C PHE A 246 -15.73 -5.83 -3.06
N GLY A 247 -16.52 -4.95 -2.44
CA GLY A 247 -17.98 -5.13 -2.28
C GLY A 247 -18.37 -5.98 -1.06
N THR A 248 -17.42 -6.52 -0.31
CA THR A 248 -17.63 -7.33 0.89
C THR A 248 -16.55 -7.05 1.94
N GLY A 249 -16.92 -7.13 3.21
CA GLY A 249 -15.97 -7.10 4.33
C GLY A 249 -15.64 -8.48 4.91
N LYS A 250 -16.15 -9.56 4.26
CA LYS A 250 -15.87 -10.96 4.62
C LYS A 250 -14.60 -11.44 3.90
N GLY A 251 -14.07 -12.58 4.33
CA GLY A 251 -12.86 -13.19 3.75
C GLY A 251 -11.65 -13.08 4.66
N ALA A 252 -10.55 -13.69 4.22
CA ALA A 252 -9.31 -13.77 4.97
C ALA A 252 -8.33 -12.65 4.56
N ARG A 253 -7.58 -12.15 5.51
CA ARG A 253 -6.63 -11.06 5.26
C ARG A 253 -5.36 -11.25 6.06
N TRP A 254 -4.23 -11.06 5.36
CA TRP A 254 -2.88 -11.06 5.91
C TRP A 254 -2.19 -9.71 5.66
N ARG A 255 -1.32 -9.33 6.57
CA ARG A 255 -0.27 -8.37 6.29
C ARG A 255 1.02 -9.13 6.03
N VAL A 256 1.71 -8.79 4.97
CA VAL A 256 3.06 -9.26 4.66
C VAL A 256 4.05 -8.22 5.18
N PRO A 257 4.71 -8.45 6.32
CA PRO A 257 5.66 -7.48 6.90
C PRO A 257 6.95 -7.45 6.07
N PRO A 258 7.81 -6.42 6.30
CA PRO A 258 9.12 -6.35 5.65
C PRO A 258 9.91 -7.65 5.79
N ASP A 259 10.32 -8.21 4.66
CA ASP A 259 11.12 -9.43 4.57
C ASP A 259 12.26 -9.23 3.56
N PHE A 260 13.49 -9.28 4.04
CA PHE A 260 14.67 -9.12 3.19
C PHE A 260 15.15 -10.44 2.57
N SER A 261 14.49 -11.56 2.86
CA SER A 261 14.81 -12.86 2.28
C SER A 261 14.21 -13.08 0.88
N GLY A 262 13.23 -12.26 0.47
CA GLY A 262 12.45 -12.42 -0.75
C GLY A 262 11.40 -13.54 -0.71
N ARG A 263 11.35 -14.33 0.39
CA ARG A 263 10.47 -15.51 0.50
C ARG A 263 9.00 -15.19 0.80
N SER A 264 8.69 -13.92 1.09
CA SER A 264 7.31 -13.42 1.29
C SER A 264 6.63 -12.96 0.00
N GLY A 265 7.25 -13.17 -1.16
CA GLY A 265 6.78 -12.77 -2.48
C GLY A 265 5.83 -13.75 -3.17
N LEU A 266 5.07 -14.56 -2.44
CA LEU A 266 4.23 -15.67 -2.93
C LEU A 266 5.07 -16.86 -3.48
N SER A 267 6.26 -17.08 -2.92
CA SER A 267 7.02 -18.30 -3.17
C SER A 267 6.34 -19.49 -2.50
N TYR A 268 6.40 -20.67 -3.14
CA TYR A 268 5.99 -21.90 -2.49
C TYR A 268 6.97 -22.28 -1.36
N LEU A 269 6.46 -22.54 -0.17
CA LEU A 269 7.23 -22.78 1.04
C LEU A 269 7.10 -24.24 1.52
N GLY A 270 6.56 -25.13 0.67
CA GLY A 270 6.19 -26.48 1.03
C GLY A 270 4.78 -26.58 1.61
N GLU A 271 4.39 -27.77 2.03
CA GLU A 271 3.04 -28.09 2.50
C GLU A 271 2.78 -27.68 3.96
N ASN A 272 3.83 -27.29 4.72
CA ASN A 272 3.69 -26.94 6.12
C ASN A 272 3.08 -25.53 6.30
N PRO A 273 1.84 -25.38 6.78
CA PRO A 273 1.17 -24.09 6.97
C PRO A 273 1.92 -23.12 7.88
N LEU A 274 2.70 -23.62 8.84
CA LEU A 274 3.46 -22.79 9.79
C LEU A 274 4.53 -21.93 9.09
N GLU A 275 5.05 -22.38 7.94
CA GLU A 275 6.00 -21.58 7.16
C GLU A 275 5.34 -20.34 6.54
N TYR A 276 4.04 -20.43 6.21
CA TYR A 276 3.25 -19.30 5.72
C TYR A 276 2.86 -18.34 6.87
N GLU A 277 2.42 -18.84 8.02
CA GLU A 277 2.10 -18.01 9.19
C GLU A 277 3.26 -17.11 9.66
N ARG A 278 4.48 -17.62 9.55
CA ARG A 278 5.68 -16.85 9.90
C ARG A 278 5.86 -15.60 9.04
N ARG A 279 5.40 -15.64 7.79
CA ARG A 279 5.59 -14.57 6.78
C ARG A 279 4.34 -13.78 6.52
N TYR A 280 3.19 -14.42 6.52
CA TYR A 280 1.89 -13.84 6.27
C TYR A 280 1.14 -13.67 7.59
N LYS A 281 1.21 -12.46 8.17
CA LYS A 281 0.62 -12.19 9.49
C LYS A 281 -0.90 -12.06 9.39
N ALA A 282 -1.61 -13.01 9.96
CA ALA A 282 -3.08 -13.02 10.03
C ALA A 282 -3.63 -11.72 10.63
N LYS A 283 -4.69 -11.17 10.02
CA LYS A 283 -5.37 -9.96 10.47
C LYS A 283 -6.86 -10.16 10.69
N SER A 284 -7.54 -10.93 9.87
CA SER A 284 -8.95 -11.29 10.06
C SER A 284 -9.33 -12.45 9.16
N GLY A 285 -10.20 -13.35 9.66
CA GLY A 285 -10.80 -14.42 8.87
C GLY A 285 -9.81 -15.46 8.33
N VAL A 286 -8.66 -15.60 8.98
CA VAL A 286 -7.65 -16.59 8.60
C VAL A 286 -7.84 -17.81 9.50
N ASP A 287 -8.14 -18.91 8.87
CA ASP A 287 -8.23 -20.26 9.42
C ASP A 287 -7.31 -21.23 8.63
N ASP A 288 -7.33 -22.48 8.97
CA ASP A 288 -6.48 -23.50 8.33
C ASP A 288 -6.82 -23.66 6.83
N GLU A 289 -8.09 -23.56 6.45
CA GLU A 289 -8.50 -23.60 5.04
C GLU A 289 -7.91 -22.42 4.26
N ALA A 290 -7.96 -21.22 4.82
CA ALA A 290 -7.40 -20.03 4.20
C ALA A 290 -5.86 -20.14 4.04
N LEU A 291 -5.16 -20.79 4.97
CA LEU A 291 -3.72 -21.03 4.87
C LEU A 291 -3.40 -22.08 3.80
N LEU A 292 -4.18 -23.15 3.69
CA LEU A 292 -4.04 -24.14 2.63
C LEU A 292 -4.28 -23.52 1.25
N ARG A 293 -5.31 -22.66 1.12
CA ARG A 293 -5.57 -21.90 -0.11
C ARG A 293 -4.39 -20.98 -0.48
N LEU A 294 -3.74 -20.36 0.51
CA LEU A 294 -2.52 -19.57 0.26
C LEU A 294 -1.36 -20.44 -0.21
N ALA A 295 -1.18 -21.63 0.35
CA ALA A 295 -0.17 -22.58 -0.10
C ALA A 295 -0.44 -23.06 -1.54
N ASP A 296 -1.69 -23.37 -1.87
CA ASP A 296 -2.13 -23.74 -3.23
C ASP A 296 -1.87 -22.62 -4.24
N LEU A 297 -2.18 -21.37 -3.87
CA LEU A 297 -1.85 -20.21 -4.71
C LEU A 297 -0.34 -20.14 -4.99
N CYS A 298 0.48 -20.25 -3.96
CA CYS A 298 1.94 -20.22 -4.10
C CYS A 298 2.47 -21.38 -4.92
N TYR A 299 1.90 -22.58 -4.75
CA TYR A 299 2.24 -23.76 -5.54
C TYR A 299 1.90 -23.56 -7.02
N THR A 300 0.64 -23.19 -7.32
CA THR A 300 0.17 -22.96 -8.68
C THR A 300 0.99 -21.86 -9.37
N LEU A 301 1.31 -20.80 -8.64
CA LEU A 301 2.12 -19.70 -9.19
C LEU A 301 3.55 -20.15 -9.54
N THR A 302 4.21 -20.99 -8.72
CA THR A 302 5.65 -21.19 -8.81
C THR A 302 6.09 -22.60 -9.21
N GLN A 303 5.21 -23.61 -9.10
CA GLN A 303 5.58 -25.02 -9.32
C GLN A 303 4.89 -25.65 -10.54
N THR A 304 3.91 -24.95 -11.15
CA THR A 304 3.22 -25.46 -12.35
C THR A 304 3.85 -24.94 -13.63
N SER A 305 3.58 -25.59 -14.76
CA SER A 305 3.96 -25.12 -16.09
C SER A 305 3.29 -23.78 -16.42
N MET A 306 3.75 -23.08 -17.45
CA MET A 306 3.13 -21.83 -17.90
C MET A 306 1.69 -22.08 -18.34
N GLU A 307 1.42 -23.17 -19.04
CA GLU A 307 0.10 -23.56 -19.55
C GLU A 307 -0.87 -23.83 -18.40
N GLU A 308 -0.49 -24.65 -17.43
CA GLU A 308 -1.29 -24.93 -16.25
C GLU A 308 -1.55 -23.67 -15.43
N ARG A 309 -0.54 -22.83 -15.26
CA ARG A 309 -0.66 -21.54 -14.57
C ARG A 309 -1.64 -20.60 -15.27
N ARG A 310 -1.58 -20.51 -16.60
CA ARG A 310 -2.49 -19.72 -17.41
C ARG A 310 -3.95 -20.13 -17.23
N GLU A 311 -4.20 -21.45 -17.09
CA GLU A 311 -5.53 -22.01 -16.91
C GLU A 311 -6.03 -21.87 -15.45
N GLN A 312 -5.22 -22.25 -14.47
CA GLN A 312 -5.66 -22.42 -13.09
C GLN A 312 -5.60 -21.12 -12.26
N LEU A 313 -4.57 -20.31 -12.45
CA LEU A 313 -4.32 -19.14 -11.60
C LEU A 313 -5.44 -18.10 -11.63
N PRO A 314 -6.17 -17.83 -12.74
CA PRO A 314 -7.29 -16.88 -12.75
C PRO A 314 -8.45 -17.23 -11.83
N ALA A 315 -8.61 -18.49 -11.44
CA ALA A 315 -9.60 -18.91 -10.45
C ALA A 315 -9.16 -18.61 -9.00
N MET A 316 -7.87 -18.37 -8.78
CA MET A 316 -7.26 -18.17 -7.46
C MET A 316 -6.76 -16.75 -7.22
N LEU A 317 -6.38 -16.03 -8.25
CA LEU A 317 -5.77 -14.70 -8.18
C LEU A 317 -6.48 -13.73 -9.12
N ASP A 318 -6.81 -12.54 -8.64
CA ASP A 318 -7.20 -11.42 -9.48
C ASP A 318 -5.99 -10.96 -10.31
N ILE A 319 -5.83 -11.57 -11.49
CA ILE A 319 -4.67 -11.36 -12.37
C ILE A 319 -4.53 -9.88 -12.74
N ASP A 320 -5.61 -9.22 -13.17
CA ASP A 320 -5.53 -7.81 -13.58
C ASP A 320 -5.21 -6.90 -12.39
N GLY A 321 -5.78 -7.19 -11.20
CA GLY A 321 -5.44 -6.50 -9.96
C GLY A 321 -3.98 -6.69 -9.55
N ALA A 322 -3.44 -7.90 -9.73
CA ALA A 322 -2.02 -8.20 -9.45
C ALA A 322 -1.09 -7.48 -10.44
N LEU A 323 -1.44 -7.43 -11.72
CA LEU A 323 -0.68 -6.69 -12.73
C LEU A 323 -0.70 -5.17 -12.47
N TRP A 324 -1.83 -4.61 -12.04
CA TRP A 324 -1.90 -3.21 -11.59
C TRP A 324 -1.05 -2.96 -10.35
N PHE A 325 -1.11 -3.85 -9.35
CA PHE A 325 -0.27 -3.77 -8.16
C PHE A 325 1.22 -3.67 -8.53
N LEU A 326 1.70 -4.57 -9.40
CA LEU A 326 3.08 -4.60 -9.88
C LEU A 326 3.42 -3.37 -10.75
N ALA A 327 2.52 -2.94 -11.63
CA ALA A 327 2.75 -1.78 -12.50
C ALA A 327 2.86 -0.48 -11.69
N ILE A 328 2.05 -0.30 -10.64
CA ILE A 328 2.07 0.87 -9.77
C ILE A 328 3.35 0.88 -8.92
N ASP A 329 3.70 -0.25 -8.32
CA ASP A 329 4.95 -0.41 -7.55
C ASP A 329 6.17 -0.08 -8.42
N ASN A 330 6.20 -0.57 -9.66
CA ASN A 330 7.26 -0.34 -10.63
C ASN A 330 7.34 1.13 -11.07
N ALA A 331 6.23 1.70 -11.52
CA ALA A 331 6.23 3.06 -12.07
C ALA A 331 6.48 4.11 -11.00
N LEU A 332 6.05 3.87 -9.75
CA LEU A 332 6.26 4.78 -8.62
C LEU A 332 7.56 4.50 -7.85
N LEU A 333 8.32 3.47 -8.22
CA LEU A 333 9.61 3.13 -7.60
C LEU A 333 9.48 3.00 -6.07
N ASP A 334 8.56 2.15 -5.62
CA ASP A 334 8.36 1.98 -4.18
C ASP A 334 9.54 1.24 -3.54
N GLY A 335 10.33 1.98 -2.75
CA GLY A 335 11.54 1.47 -2.11
C GLY A 335 11.30 0.41 -1.04
N ASP A 336 10.09 0.30 -0.54
CA ASP A 336 9.65 -0.69 0.45
C ASP A 336 8.72 -1.75 -0.15
N GLY A 337 8.23 -1.53 -1.38
CA GLY A 337 7.24 -2.37 -2.05
C GLY A 337 7.74 -3.73 -2.52
N TYR A 338 6.88 -4.41 -3.29
CA TYR A 338 7.10 -5.77 -3.77
C TYR A 338 8.38 -5.90 -4.63
N LEU A 339 8.61 -4.98 -5.56
CA LEU A 339 9.80 -5.04 -6.44
C LEU A 339 11.10 -4.87 -5.67
N ALA A 340 11.09 -4.03 -4.64
CA ALA A 340 12.28 -3.79 -3.82
C ALA A 340 12.57 -4.97 -2.86
N ARG A 341 11.54 -5.53 -2.20
CA ARG A 341 11.71 -6.44 -1.06
C ARG A 341 10.84 -7.70 -1.11
N ALA A 342 9.93 -7.87 -2.07
CA ALA A 342 8.90 -8.91 -2.11
C ALA A 342 8.04 -8.97 -0.82
N SER A 343 7.76 -7.81 -0.23
CA SER A 343 7.07 -7.67 1.05
C SER A 343 6.37 -6.31 1.17
N ASP A 344 5.88 -5.96 2.35
CA ASP A 344 5.17 -4.72 2.68
C ASP A 344 3.89 -4.50 1.86
N TYR A 345 3.09 -5.55 1.74
CA TYR A 345 1.76 -5.47 1.13
C TYR A 345 0.70 -6.16 2.00
N VAL A 346 -0.54 -6.00 1.62
CA VAL A 346 -1.66 -6.74 2.21
C VAL A 346 -2.18 -7.73 1.19
N LEU A 347 -2.35 -8.97 1.61
CA LEU A 347 -3.00 -10.02 0.84
C LEU A 347 -4.42 -10.21 1.38
N TYR A 348 -5.40 -10.24 0.50
CA TYR A 348 -6.80 -10.45 0.83
C TYR A 348 -7.40 -11.53 -0.05
N MET A 349 -7.95 -12.57 0.58
CA MET A 349 -8.75 -13.60 -0.08
C MET A 349 -10.22 -13.30 0.15
N ASP A 350 -10.96 -13.10 -0.92
CA ASP A 350 -12.39 -12.83 -0.85
C ASP A 350 -13.21 -14.12 -0.58
N PRO A 351 -14.51 -14.04 -0.31
CA PRO A 351 -15.32 -15.22 0.00
C PRO A 351 -15.46 -16.24 -1.14
N THR A 352 -15.01 -15.91 -2.36
CA THR A 352 -14.99 -16.86 -3.49
C THR A 352 -13.65 -17.59 -3.61
N GLY A 353 -12.70 -17.28 -2.72
CA GLY A 353 -11.36 -17.88 -2.73
C GLY A 353 -10.36 -17.15 -3.63
N VAL A 354 -10.73 -16.00 -4.20
CA VAL A 354 -9.83 -15.22 -5.06
C VAL A 354 -8.98 -14.27 -4.22
N PHE A 355 -7.68 -14.31 -4.46
CA PHE A 355 -6.69 -13.45 -3.79
C PHE A 355 -6.52 -12.11 -4.51
N HIS A 356 -6.38 -11.06 -3.71
CA HIS A 356 -6.13 -9.68 -4.15
C HIS A 356 -4.93 -9.10 -3.43
N LEU A 357 -4.06 -8.39 -4.15
CA LEU A 357 -2.92 -7.66 -3.57
C LEU A 357 -3.29 -6.19 -3.37
N ILE A 358 -2.89 -5.65 -2.23
CA ILE A 358 -3.18 -4.26 -1.84
C ILE A 358 -1.88 -3.63 -1.37
N THR A 359 -1.56 -2.45 -1.89
CA THR A 359 -0.39 -1.67 -1.48
C THR A 359 -0.48 -1.22 -0.02
N TYR A 360 0.68 -1.10 0.62
CA TYR A 360 0.76 -0.72 2.03
C TYR A 360 2.08 0.01 2.31
N ASP A 361 2.02 1.14 3.08
CA ASP A 361 3.18 1.92 3.53
C ASP A 361 4.01 2.52 2.36
N ASN A 362 3.39 3.45 1.61
CA ASN A 362 3.93 3.97 0.35
C ASN A 362 4.71 5.30 0.52
N ASN A 363 5.32 5.54 1.67
CA ASN A 363 6.04 6.78 1.97
C ASN A 363 7.46 6.83 1.36
N GLU A 364 7.94 5.73 0.76
CA GLU A 364 9.28 5.63 0.15
C GLU A 364 9.28 5.65 -1.38
N LEU A 365 8.16 5.97 -2.01
CA LEU A 365 8.06 6.05 -3.47
C LEU A 365 8.77 7.27 -4.08
N LEU A 366 9.17 7.16 -5.35
CA LEU A 366 9.82 8.20 -6.15
C LEU A 366 11.02 8.86 -5.43
N ARG A 367 11.78 8.08 -4.69
CA ARG A 367 13.04 8.54 -4.12
C ARG A 367 14.10 8.48 -5.20
N GLY A 368 14.50 9.63 -5.70
CA GLY A 368 15.64 9.74 -6.61
C GLY A 368 16.89 9.10 -6.00
N GLY A 369 17.76 8.51 -6.82
CA GLY A 369 18.96 7.78 -6.40
C GLY A 369 20.02 8.59 -5.64
N ALA A 370 19.74 9.83 -5.23
CA ALA A 370 20.63 10.62 -4.41
C ALA A 370 20.79 10.00 -3.01
N ARG A 371 22.02 9.73 -2.63
CA ARG A 371 22.42 9.36 -1.26
C ARG A 371 22.22 10.55 -0.32
N GLY A 372 20.98 10.82 0.06
CA GLY A 372 20.62 11.90 0.97
C GLY A 372 19.73 11.37 2.08
N GLY A 373 20.31 10.56 3.00
CA GLY A 373 19.80 10.57 4.37
C GLY A 373 20.29 11.89 5.01
N PRO A 374 19.52 12.53 5.91
CA PRO A 374 19.99 13.69 6.62
C PRO A 374 21.29 13.34 7.36
N GLY A 375 22.42 13.94 6.95
CA GLY A 375 23.67 13.90 7.70
C GLY A 375 24.88 13.19 7.09
N ARG A 376 25.15 13.31 5.79
CA ARG A 376 26.49 13.08 5.25
C ARG A 376 26.98 14.24 4.37
N GLY A 377 27.01 15.41 4.96
CA GLY A 377 27.78 16.56 4.51
C GLY A 377 28.68 17.02 5.66
N GLY A 378 29.67 16.23 6.03
CA GLY A 378 30.79 16.69 6.84
C GLY A 378 31.93 17.00 5.89
N PRO A 379 32.71 18.09 6.10
CA PRO A 379 33.87 18.41 5.29
C PRO A 379 34.88 17.25 5.31
N GLY A 380 35.45 16.95 4.16
CA GLY A 380 36.42 15.86 3.98
C GLY A 380 37.52 15.95 5.04
N ARG A 381 37.64 14.90 5.84
CA ARG A 381 38.90 14.65 6.54
C ARG A 381 39.91 14.28 5.47
N GLY A 382 40.81 15.19 5.23
CA GLY A 382 42.05 14.91 4.48
C GLY A 382 42.71 13.67 5.10
N GLY A 383 43.04 12.70 4.29
CA GLY A 383 43.84 11.57 4.70
C GLY A 383 45.23 12.08 5.20
N PRO A 384 45.83 11.37 6.13
CA PRO A 384 47.16 11.72 6.58
C PRO A 384 48.18 11.58 5.41
N PRO A 385 49.24 12.41 5.41
CA PRO A 385 50.26 12.36 4.36
C PRO A 385 51.02 11.03 4.40
N PRO A 386 51.54 10.55 3.28
CA PRO A 386 52.35 9.33 3.23
C PRO A 386 53.73 9.60 3.81
N GLY A 387 54.08 8.92 4.89
CA GLY A 387 55.45 8.92 5.37
C GLY A 387 55.62 8.66 6.84
N SER A 388 55.72 7.40 7.26
CA SER A 388 56.66 6.89 8.24
C SER A 388 56.50 5.36 8.29
N GLY A 389 57.52 4.67 7.80
CA GLY A 389 57.60 3.21 7.78
C GLY A 389 57.92 2.66 9.17
N ASP A 390 57.29 1.53 9.48
CA ASP A 390 57.72 0.63 10.56
C ASP A 390 58.09 -0.72 9.91
N PRO A 391 59.31 -1.26 10.07
CA PRO A 391 59.77 -2.49 9.44
C PRO A 391 59.57 -3.68 10.38
N GLY A 392 58.54 -4.49 10.16
CA GLY A 392 58.41 -5.74 10.92
C GLY A 392 57.05 -6.40 10.92
N GLY A 393 56.60 -7.00 9.82
CA GLY A 393 55.37 -7.79 9.82
C GLY A 393 55.27 -8.69 8.58
N ARG A 394 55.51 -9.97 8.76
CA ARG A 394 55.48 -11.04 7.73
C ARG A 394 54.16 -11.03 6.96
N ARG A 395 54.23 -10.74 5.65
CA ARG A 395 53.10 -10.88 4.72
C ARG A 395 52.86 -12.35 4.38
N ARG A 396 51.66 -12.86 4.65
CA ARG A 396 51.15 -14.05 3.96
C ARG A 396 50.54 -13.64 2.63
N PRO A 397 50.79 -14.37 1.53
CA PRO A 397 50.15 -14.10 0.25
C PRO A 397 48.68 -14.55 0.30
N PRO A 398 47.74 -13.84 -0.38
CA PRO A 398 46.35 -14.30 -0.51
C PRO A 398 46.25 -15.45 -1.50
N PRO A 399 45.36 -16.43 -1.27
CA PRO A 399 45.06 -17.48 -2.25
C PRO A 399 44.31 -16.88 -3.45
N GLY A 400 44.62 -17.40 -4.63
CA GLY A 400 44.18 -16.91 -5.92
C GLY A 400 42.69 -16.73 -6.07
N GLY A 401 42.29 -15.54 -6.49
CA GLY A 401 40.91 -15.16 -6.75
C GLY A 401 40.56 -15.44 -8.21
N ASN A 402 39.55 -16.26 -8.39
CA ASN A 402 38.79 -16.35 -9.64
C ASN A 402 37.98 -15.06 -9.81
N GLN A 403 38.34 -14.27 -10.82
CA GLN A 403 37.48 -13.20 -11.33
C GLN A 403 36.23 -13.80 -11.95
N ARG A 404 35.10 -13.70 -11.28
CA ARG A 404 33.79 -13.72 -11.93
C ARG A 404 33.04 -12.46 -11.51
N GLY A 405 32.80 -11.64 -12.52
CA GLY A 405 32.10 -10.37 -12.44
C GLY A 405 30.67 -10.54 -11.94
N GLY A 406 30.11 -9.44 -11.47
CA GLY A 406 28.74 -9.31 -11.04
C GLY A 406 28.67 -8.96 -9.57
N ARG A 407 28.77 -7.68 -9.22
CA ARG A 407 28.29 -7.17 -7.93
C ARG A 407 26.80 -7.52 -7.82
N ARG A 408 26.48 -8.66 -7.24
CA ARG A 408 25.13 -8.95 -6.74
C ARG A 408 24.82 -7.86 -5.73
N GLY A 409 23.92 -6.94 -6.11
CA GLY A 409 23.29 -6.03 -5.16
C GLY A 409 22.66 -6.89 -4.05
N GLY A 410 22.96 -6.59 -2.80
CA GLY A 410 22.34 -7.26 -1.67
C GLY A 410 20.82 -7.10 -1.72
N PRO A 411 20.05 -7.96 -1.04
CA PRO A 411 18.58 -7.88 -1.00
C PRO A 411 18.16 -6.51 -0.47
N GLY A 412 17.42 -5.72 -1.28
CA GLY A 412 17.02 -4.35 -1.01
C GLY A 412 17.79 -3.31 -1.83
N GLY A 413 18.08 -3.58 -3.12
CA GLY A 413 18.66 -2.61 -4.05
C GLY A 413 17.73 -1.40 -4.23
N ARG A 414 18.28 -0.17 -4.12
CA ARG A 414 17.54 1.06 -4.44
C ARG A 414 17.05 0.99 -5.88
N LEU A 415 15.75 1.21 -6.07
CA LEU A 415 15.16 1.35 -7.39
C LEU A 415 15.68 2.65 -8.04
N SER A 416 16.12 2.55 -9.29
CA SER A 416 16.56 3.71 -10.07
C SER A 416 15.45 4.20 -11.00
N PRO A 417 15.27 5.52 -11.17
CA PRO A 417 14.35 6.04 -12.18
C PRO A 417 14.63 5.53 -13.60
N GLU A 418 15.87 5.23 -13.92
CA GLU A 418 16.31 4.72 -15.20
C GLU A 418 16.22 3.20 -15.34
N GLN A 419 15.81 2.45 -14.30
CA GLN A 419 15.72 0.99 -14.40
C GLN A 419 14.66 0.56 -15.44
N SER A 420 14.90 -0.61 -16.05
CA SER A 420 13.92 -1.22 -16.95
C SER A 420 12.55 -1.38 -16.29
N PRO A 421 11.44 -1.12 -16.99
CA PRO A 421 10.10 -1.46 -16.51
C PRO A 421 9.87 -2.96 -16.31
N LEU A 422 10.76 -3.80 -16.82
CA LEU A 422 10.77 -5.25 -16.62
C LEU A 422 11.85 -5.71 -15.62
N ALA A 423 12.48 -4.77 -14.89
CA ALA A 423 13.46 -5.12 -13.87
C ALA A 423 12.86 -6.07 -12.82
N GLY A 424 13.48 -7.22 -12.65
CA GLY A 424 13.03 -8.26 -11.73
C GLY A 424 12.14 -9.33 -12.35
N ALA A 425 11.77 -9.22 -13.64
CA ALA A 425 11.01 -10.26 -14.34
C ALA A 425 11.79 -11.57 -14.54
N ASP A 426 13.10 -11.52 -14.39
CA ASP A 426 14.04 -12.65 -14.47
C ASP A 426 14.51 -13.16 -13.10
N ARG A 427 13.91 -12.66 -12.00
CA ARG A 427 14.37 -12.93 -10.64
C ARG A 427 13.49 -13.92 -9.92
N ASP A 428 14.05 -15.03 -9.44
CA ASP A 428 13.35 -16.07 -8.66
C ASP A 428 12.86 -15.56 -7.30
N ASP A 429 13.46 -14.49 -6.76
CA ASP A 429 13.02 -13.87 -5.52
C ASP A 429 11.87 -12.84 -5.73
N ARG A 430 11.33 -12.77 -6.95
CA ARG A 430 10.14 -11.97 -7.34
C ARG A 430 9.12 -12.82 -8.09
N PRO A 431 8.69 -13.96 -7.53
CA PRO A 431 7.94 -14.98 -8.27
C PRO A 431 6.63 -14.46 -8.85
N LEU A 432 5.91 -13.55 -8.17
CA LEU A 432 4.70 -12.97 -8.73
C LEU A 432 4.98 -12.20 -10.03
N LEU A 433 6.00 -11.34 -10.05
CA LEU A 433 6.35 -10.61 -11.27
C LEU A 433 6.85 -11.55 -12.36
N GLN A 434 7.82 -12.41 -12.03
CA GLN A 434 8.43 -13.35 -12.96
C GLN A 434 7.36 -14.23 -13.61
N LYS A 435 6.56 -14.92 -12.80
CA LYS A 435 5.60 -15.93 -13.26
C LYS A 435 4.38 -15.37 -13.98
N LEU A 436 3.94 -14.18 -13.62
CA LEU A 436 2.88 -13.52 -14.39
C LEU A 436 3.39 -13.03 -15.75
N LEU A 437 4.62 -12.51 -15.83
CA LEU A 437 5.17 -12.00 -17.10
C LEU A 437 5.74 -13.09 -18.02
N GLU A 438 5.86 -14.33 -17.56
CA GLU A 438 6.10 -15.49 -18.44
C GLU A 438 4.92 -15.76 -19.39
N VAL A 439 3.67 -15.40 -18.98
CA VAL A 439 2.48 -15.57 -19.81
C VAL A 439 2.32 -14.36 -20.74
N PRO A 440 2.38 -14.55 -22.06
CA PRO A 440 2.45 -13.45 -23.02
C PRO A 440 1.28 -12.45 -22.92
N GLU A 441 0.06 -12.93 -22.69
CA GLU A 441 -1.13 -12.08 -22.58
C GLU A 441 -1.11 -11.22 -21.31
N TRP A 442 -0.58 -11.74 -20.22
CA TRP A 442 -0.45 -11.01 -18.97
C TRP A 442 0.70 -9.99 -19.05
N ARG A 443 1.79 -10.35 -19.74
CA ARG A 443 2.89 -9.44 -20.03
C ARG A 443 2.40 -8.26 -20.87
N ALA A 444 1.65 -8.52 -21.96
CA ALA A 444 1.08 -7.47 -22.79
C ALA A 444 0.16 -6.52 -21.98
N ARG A 445 -0.66 -7.09 -21.09
CA ARG A 445 -1.54 -6.32 -20.19
C ARG A 445 -0.75 -5.48 -19.17
N TYR A 446 0.30 -6.02 -18.58
CA TYR A 446 1.20 -5.27 -17.69
C TYR A 446 1.85 -4.07 -18.38
N LEU A 447 2.33 -4.25 -19.61
CA LEU A 447 2.91 -3.17 -20.42
C LEU A 447 1.87 -2.11 -20.78
N ALA A 448 0.63 -2.52 -21.08
CA ALA A 448 -0.48 -1.60 -21.30
C ALA A 448 -0.83 -0.78 -20.05
N HIS A 449 -0.76 -1.39 -18.87
CA HIS A 449 -0.95 -0.70 -17.60
C HIS A 449 0.14 0.34 -17.35
N LEU A 450 1.41 -0.01 -17.56
CA LEU A 450 2.52 0.94 -17.46
C LEU A 450 2.38 2.10 -18.44
N HIS A 451 2.05 1.82 -19.71
CA HIS A 451 1.80 2.85 -20.72
C HIS A 451 0.64 3.77 -20.30
N SER A 452 -0.49 3.19 -19.91
CA SER A 452 -1.67 3.97 -19.47
C SER A 452 -1.36 4.86 -18.26
N MET A 453 -0.62 4.33 -17.28
CA MET A 453 -0.26 5.08 -16.09
C MET A 453 0.69 6.23 -16.41
N THR A 454 1.70 5.99 -17.23
CA THR A 454 2.68 7.01 -17.66
C THR A 454 2.03 8.15 -18.42
N THR A 455 1.12 7.83 -19.35
CA THR A 455 0.49 8.85 -20.21
C THR A 455 -0.68 9.58 -19.54
N GLN A 456 -1.40 8.93 -18.62
CA GLN A 456 -2.64 9.47 -18.06
C GLN A 456 -2.50 10.04 -16.66
N ALA A 457 -1.50 9.61 -15.85
CA ALA A 457 -1.40 10.00 -14.46
C ALA A 457 -0.01 10.42 -14.01
N LEU A 458 1.05 9.75 -14.47
CA LEU A 458 2.43 10.07 -14.07
C LEU A 458 3.04 11.21 -14.91
N ASN A 459 2.38 11.62 -15.97
CA ASN A 459 2.78 12.77 -16.80
C ASN A 459 2.78 14.05 -15.97
N TRP A 460 3.91 14.79 -15.97
CA TRP A 460 4.08 15.97 -15.13
C TRP A 460 3.09 17.09 -15.44
N GLN A 461 2.72 17.30 -16.71
CA GLN A 461 1.71 18.31 -17.08
C GLN A 461 0.36 18.07 -16.39
N LYS A 462 0.02 16.82 -16.10
CA LYS A 462 -1.22 16.45 -15.40
C LYS A 462 -1.05 16.35 -13.88
N LEU A 463 0.11 15.87 -13.43
CA LEU A 463 0.40 15.62 -12.02
C LEU A 463 0.88 16.86 -11.28
N GLY A 464 1.76 17.66 -11.92
CA GLY A 464 2.41 18.83 -11.32
C GLY A 464 1.44 19.79 -10.67
N PRO A 465 0.40 20.31 -11.39
CA PRO A 465 -0.54 21.26 -10.81
C PRO A 465 -1.29 20.74 -9.58
N ALA A 466 -1.54 19.44 -9.50
CA ALA A 466 -2.18 18.85 -8.32
C ALA A 466 -1.21 18.73 -7.14
N LEU A 467 0.05 18.44 -7.42
CA LEU A 467 1.09 18.29 -6.40
C LEU A 467 1.49 19.65 -5.81
N GLU A 468 1.62 20.66 -6.68
CA GLU A 468 1.90 22.04 -6.30
C GLU A 468 0.80 22.60 -5.38
N ARG A 469 -0.47 22.40 -5.73
CA ARG A 469 -1.59 22.77 -4.86
C ARG A 469 -1.56 22.09 -3.49
N LEU A 470 -1.21 20.79 -3.44
CA LEU A 470 -1.07 20.08 -2.17
C LEU A 470 0.09 20.64 -1.35
N HIS A 471 1.21 20.94 -1.97
CA HIS A 471 2.39 21.51 -1.32
C HIS A 471 2.10 22.92 -0.75
N GLU A 472 1.45 23.77 -1.54
CA GLU A 472 1.02 25.11 -1.14
C GLU A 472 0.02 25.04 0.03
N MET A 473 -0.96 24.15 -0.05
CA MET A 473 -1.99 23.96 0.99
C MET A 473 -1.40 23.67 2.37
N ILE A 474 -0.25 23.03 2.45
CA ILE A 474 0.40 22.66 3.74
C ILE A 474 1.59 23.56 4.09
N ALA A 475 1.96 24.51 3.23
CA ALA A 475 3.21 25.28 3.36
C ALA A 475 3.31 26.05 4.67
N ASP A 476 2.26 26.77 5.07
CA ASP A 476 2.28 27.61 6.29
C ASP A 476 2.36 26.75 7.55
N VAL A 477 1.55 25.70 7.64
CA VAL A 477 1.59 24.76 8.77
C VAL A 477 2.95 24.08 8.85
N THR A 478 3.53 23.70 7.70
CA THR A 478 4.86 23.06 7.66
C THR A 478 5.96 24.04 8.04
N ARG A 479 5.87 25.31 7.64
CA ARG A 479 6.82 26.36 8.03
C ARG A 479 6.83 26.56 9.55
N ALA A 480 5.65 26.61 10.16
CA ALA A 480 5.47 26.77 11.61
C ALA A 480 5.71 25.50 12.43
N ASP A 481 5.86 24.33 11.79
CA ASP A 481 6.02 23.05 12.47
C ASP A 481 7.43 22.92 13.08
N THR A 482 7.52 23.10 14.39
CA THR A 482 8.76 22.93 15.17
C THR A 482 9.20 21.47 15.32
N ARG A 483 8.31 20.51 15.03
CA ARG A 483 8.52 19.07 15.24
C ARG A 483 8.77 18.28 13.97
N LYS A 484 8.80 18.96 12.80
CA LYS A 484 9.05 18.31 11.50
C LYS A 484 10.40 17.59 11.51
N LEU A 485 10.45 16.44 10.83
CA LEU A 485 11.62 15.57 10.82
C LEU A 485 12.71 16.06 9.85
N TYR A 486 12.41 17.02 8.98
CA TYR A 486 13.29 17.58 7.97
C TYR A 486 13.32 19.10 8.03
N GLY A 487 14.41 19.70 7.55
CA GLY A 487 14.56 21.15 7.44
C GLY A 487 13.59 21.78 6.43
N GLN A 488 13.40 23.10 6.53
CA GLN A 488 12.50 23.85 5.65
C GLN A 488 12.95 23.80 4.18
N GLU A 489 14.24 23.81 3.93
CA GLU A 489 14.82 23.72 2.58
C GLU A 489 14.45 22.38 1.90
N ALA A 490 14.55 21.25 2.64
CA ALA A 490 14.18 19.95 2.12
C ALA A 490 12.69 19.85 1.76
N PHE A 491 11.83 20.59 2.46
CA PHE A 491 10.42 20.73 2.09
C PHE A 491 10.26 21.59 0.83
N ALA A 492 10.90 22.77 0.80
CA ALA A 492 10.78 23.72 -0.31
C ALA A 492 11.22 23.14 -1.66
N THR A 493 12.31 22.35 -1.66
CA THR A 493 12.87 21.73 -2.90
C THR A 493 12.19 20.42 -3.30
N SER A 494 11.36 19.85 -2.42
CA SER A 494 10.84 18.47 -2.55
C SER A 494 9.99 18.24 -3.81
N VAL A 495 9.17 19.19 -4.23
CA VAL A 495 8.33 19.07 -5.43
C VAL A 495 9.18 19.04 -6.70
N ALA A 496 10.23 19.86 -6.77
CA ALA A 496 11.17 19.87 -7.88
C ALA A 496 11.96 18.54 -7.98
N GLU A 497 12.34 17.95 -6.84
CA GLU A 497 12.99 16.64 -6.81
C GLU A 497 12.05 15.51 -7.24
N ILE A 498 10.78 15.54 -6.81
CA ILE A 498 9.76 14.60 -7.27
C ILE A 498 9.59 14.74 -8.79
N ARG A 499 9.48 15.96 -9.32
CA ARG A 499 9.38 16.25 -10.75
C ARG A 499 10.53 15.60 -11.53
N LYS A 500 11.76 15.89 -11.14
CA LYS A 500 12.96 15.33 -11.77
C LYS A 500 12.92 13.79 -11.80
N THR A 501 12.49 13.17 -10.72
CA THR A 501 12.39 11.71 -10.62
C THR A 501 11.29 11.17 -11.52
N VAL A 502 10.12 11.81 -11.54
CA VAL A 502 8.98 11.45 -12.41
C VAL A 502 9.36 11.57 -13.88
N GLU A 503 9.96 12.68 -14.30
CA GLU A 503 10.35 12.92 -15.70
C GLU A 503 11.36 11.86 -16.19
N LYS A 504 12.35 11.53 -15.37
CA LYS A 504 13.32 10.46 -15.68
C LYS A 504 12.65 9.10 -15.75
N ARG A 505 11.75 8.80 -14.81
CA ARG A 505 11.03 7.53 -14.79
C ARG A 505 10.12 7.36 -16.00
N VAL A 506 9.35 8.38 -16.34
CA VAL A 506 8.51 8.41 -17.55
C VAL A 506 9.35 8.19 -18.81
N ALA A 507 10.47 8.91 -18.94
CA ALA A 507 11.36 8.76 -20.08
C ALA A 507 11.94 7.34 -20.19
N SER A 508 12.34 6.73 -19.06
CA SER A 508 12.84 5.36 -19.03
C SER A 508 11.79 4.34 -19.46
N ILE A 509 10.55 4.46 -18.94
CA ILE A 509 9.45 3.56 -19.30
C ILE A 509 9.11 3.71 -20.80
N MET A 510 8.96 4.94 -21.28
CA MET A 510 8.52 5.19 -22.66
C MET A 510 9.59 4.88 -23.73
N LYS A 511 10.87 4.82 -23.34
CA LYS A 511 11.97 4.39 -24.21
C LYS A 511 12.12 2.87 -24.32
N HIS A 512 11.48 2.11 -23.43
CA HIS A 512 11.63 0.65 -23.44
C HIS A 512 11.08 0.04 -24.76
N PRO A 513 11.81 -0.87 -25.43
CA PRO A 513 11.43 -1.37 -26.76
C PRO A 513 9.99 -1.93 -26.85
N GLU A 514 9.54 -2.62 -25.82
CA GLU A 514 8.18 -3.17 -25.76
C GLU A 514 7.09 -2.11 -25.48
N ILE A 515 7.47 -0.91 -25.04
CA ILE A 515 6.53 0.19 -24.75
C ILE A 515 6.62 1.30 -25.80
N ALA A 516 7.80 1.55 -26.34
CA ALA A 516 8.01 2.61 -27.34
C ALA A 516 7.12 2.45 -28.56
N GLY A 517 6.63 3.57 -29.12
CA GLY A 517 5.80 3.61 -30.33
C GLY A 517 4.34 3.92 -30.05
N VAL A 518 3.48 3.69 -31.04
CA VAL A 518 2.06 4.08 -31.00
C VAL A 518 1.22 2.97 -30.36
N TRP A 519 0.33 3.35 -29.48
CA TRP A 519 -0.58 2.46 -28.76
C TRP A 519 -2.03 2.68 -29.19
N PRO A 520 -2.86 1.64 -29.20
CA PRO A 520 -4.30 1.81 -29.40
C PRO A 520 -4.87 2.66 -28.26
N SER A 521 -5.95 3.37 -28.55
CA SER A 521 -6.70 4.10 -27.54
C SER A 521 -8.19 4.11 -27.88
N ILE A 522 -9.03 4.39 -26.89
CA ILE A 522 -10.48 4.43 -27.05
C ILE A 522 -10.93 5.85 -26.74
N SER A 523 -11.43 6.55 -27.77
CA SER A 523 -11.86 7.95 -27.64
C SER A 523 -13.19 8.09 -26.91
N SER A 524 -14.12 7.17 -27.12
CA SER A 524 -15.41 7.17 -26.42
C SER A 524 -16.01 5.79 -26.27
N VAL A 525 -16.80 5.61 -25.20
CA VAL A 525 -17.68 4.46 -25.02
C VAL A 525 -19.06 4.97 -24.61
N ARG A 526 -20.09 4.55 -25.33
CA ARG A 526 -21.48 4.91 -25.07
C ARG A 526 -22.29 3.66 -24.74
N VAL A 527 -23.27 3.83 -23.86
CA VAL A 527 -24.25 2.77 -23.51
C VAL A 527 -25.63 3.33 -23.78
N THR A 528 -26.37 2.66 -24.65
CA THR A 528 -27.73 3.03 -25.05
C THR A 528 -28.65 1.83 -24.95
N ALA A 529 -29.96 2.04 -24.81
CA ALA A 529 -30.94 0.98 -25.03
C ALA A 529 -30.88 0.53 -26.48
N VAL A 530 -31.12 -0.75 -26.75
CA VAL A 530 -31.22 -1.28 -28.10
C VAL A 530 -32.55 -0.80 -28.70
N PRO A 531 -32.55 -0.05 -29.81
CA PRO A 531 -33.78 0.44 -30.44
C PRO A 531 -34.69 -0.72 -30.84
N GLY A 532 -36.00 -0.60 -30.55
CA GLY A 532 -36.99 -1.62 -30.89
C GLY A 532 -36.98 -2.90 -30.05
N ASP A 533 -36.03 -3.04 -29.10
CA ASP A 533 -35.94 -4.21 -28.23
C ASP A 533 -36.76 -4.01 -26.95
N GLN A 534 -37.90 -4.70 -26.88
CA GLN A 534 -38.76 -4.71 -25.68
C GLN A 534 -38.09 -5.38 -24.45
N THR A 535 -37.01 -6.15 -24.66
CA THR A 535 -36.30 -6.85 -23.59
C THR A 535 -35.35 -5.95 -22.80
N LYS A 536 -35.18 -4.66 -23.17
CA LYS A 536 -34.31 -3.67 -22.53
C LYS A 536 -32.83 -4.06 -22.49
N LYS A 537 -32.34 -4.70 -23.56
CA LYS A 537 -30.91 -4.90 -23.77
C LYS A 537 -30.18 -3.57 -23.87
N LEU A 538 -28.91 -3.55 -23.43
CA LEU A 538 -28.06 -2.38 -23.54
C LEU A 538 -26.99 -2.60 -24.61
N ARG A 539 -26.91 -1.70 -25.56
CA ARG A 539 -25.81 -1.66 -26.55
C ARG A 539 -24.66 -0.84 -26.02
N VAL A 540 -23.48 -1.44 -26.00
CA VAL A 540 -22.22 -0.76 -25.73
C VAL A 540 -21.51 -0.51 -27.05
N THR A 541 -21.28 0.75 -27.37
CA THR A 541 -20.55 1.19 -28.56
C THR A 541 -19.23 1.79 -28.16
N ALA A 542 -18.13 1.26 -28.66
CA ALA A 542 -16.78 1.76 -28.45
C ALA A 542 -16.20 2.33 -29.72
N GLN A 543 -15.61 3.50 -29.65
CA GLN A 543 -14.92 4.14 -30.76
C GLN A 543 -13.43 4.22 -30.44
N PRO A 544 -12.58 3.43 -31.11
CA PRO A 544 -11.13 3.62 -31.05
C PRO A 544 -10.75 5.00 -31.61
N SER A 545 -9.62 5.52 -31.12
CA SER A 545 -9.01 6.70 -31.75
C SER A 545 -8.33 6.33 -33.06
N ASP A 546 -8.22 7.28 -33.95
CA ASP A 546 -7.45 7.11 -35.19
C ASP A 546 -5.95 6.92 -34.91
N GLY A 547 -5.20 6.35 -35.84
CA GLY A 547 -3.75 6.19 -35.81
C GLY A 547 -3.24 4.77 -35.56
N VAL A 548 -4.09 3.84 -35.08
CA VAL A 548 -3.74 2.41 -34.93
C VAL A 548 -4.87 1.54 -35.44
N ALA A 549 -4.54 0.61 -36.35
CA ALA A 549 -5.50 -0.40 -36.78
C ALA A 549 -5.87 -1.33 -35.63
N ILE A 550 -7.15 -1.55 -35.40
CA ILE A 550 -7.67 -2.43 -34.34
C ILE A 550 -8.07 -3.77 -34.95
N ALA A 551 -7.48 -4.84 -34.44
CA ALA A 551 -7.80 -6.21 -34.81
C ALA A 551 -9.10 -6.70 -34.16
N SER A 552 -9.26 -6.43 -32.85
CA SER A 552 -10.43 -6.87 -32.10
C SER A 552 -10.77 -5.91 -30.97
N ALA A 553 -12.04 -5.92 -30.57
CA ALA A 553 -12.51 -5.24 -29.37
C ALA A 553 -13.37 -6.20 -28.55
N TRP A 554 -13.27 -6.12 -27.24
CA TRP A 554 -13.98 -6.98 -26.30
C TRP A 554 -14.71 -6.14 -25.26
N LEU A 555 -15.99 -6.44 -25.04
CA LEU A 555 -16.77 -5.95 -23.94
C LEU A 555 -16.71 -6.95 -22.79
N HIS A 556 -16.25 -6.48 -21.63
CA HIS A 556 -16.26 -7.27 -20.40
C HIS A 556 -17.32 -6.69 -19.47
N TRP A 557 -18.25 -7.52 -18.99
CA TRP A 557 -19.27 -7.06 -18.07
C TRP A 557 -19.54 -8.06 -16.94
N GLN A 558 -20.07 -7.57 -15.82
CA GLN A 558 -20.30 -8.33 -14.59
C GLN A 558 -21.51 -7.78 -13.87
N LEU A 559 -22.41 -8.65 -13.43
CA LEU A 559 -23.61 -8.26 -12.68
C LEU A 559 -23.33 -8.22 -11.17
N LYS A 560 -22.71 -9.26 -10.63
CA LYS A 560 -22.46 -9.41 -9.19
C LYS A 560 -20.96 -9.30 -8.88
N ARG A 561 -20.67 -8.80 -7.68
CA ARG A 561 -19.33 -8.78 -7.10
C ARG A 561 -19.34 -9.44 -5.72
N PRO A 562 -18.37 -10.29 -5.37
CA PRO A 562 -17.31 -10.82 -6.24
C PRO A 562 -17.84 -11.76 -7.32
N GLY A 563 -17.05 -11.98 -8.36
CA GLY A 563 -17.36 -12.87 -9.47
C GLY A 563 -16.60 -12.50 -10.75
N PRO A 564 -16.58 -13.34 -11.78
CA PRO A 564 -15.86 -13.11 -13.02
C PRO A 564 -16.58 -12.09 -13.91
N PHE A 565 -15.83 -11.49 -14.83
CA PHE A 565 -16.37 -10.75 -15.96
C PHE A 565 -16.69 -11.71 -17.11
N VAL A 566 -17.85 -11.51 -17.73
CA VAL A 566 -18.21 -12.16 -18.99
C VAL A 566 -17.59 -11.35 -20.12
N ALA A 567 -16.81 -12.00 -20.98
CA ALA A 567 -16.20 -11.38 -22.16
C ALA A 567 -17.05 -11.62 -23.40
N VAL A 568 -17.35 -10.57 -24.15
CA VAL A 568 -18.13 -10.61 -25.40
C VAL A 568 -17.32 -9.93 -26.49
N LEU A 569 -17.06 -10.65 -27.59
CA LEU A 569 -16.41 -10.07 -28.76
C LEU A 569 -17.35 -9.03 -29.39
N MET A 570 -16.84 -7.81 -29.59
CA MET A 570 -17.61 -6.73 -30.21
C MET A 570 -17.55 -6.80 -31.72
N GLN A 571 -18.68 -6.61 -32.36
CA GLN A 571 -18.79 -6.56 -33.82
C GLN A 571 -18.38 -5.19 -34.35
N ARG A 572 -17.57 -5.16 -35.40
CA ARG A 572 -17.14 -3.93 -36.06
C ARG A 572 -18.23 -3.42 -37.01
N GLN A 573 -18.59 -2.14 -36.85
CA GLN A 573 -19.46 -1.42 -37.79
C GLN A 573 -18.80 -0.09 -38.17
N GLY A 574 -18.19 -0.05 -39.34
CA GLY A 574 -17.41 1.10 -39.80
C GLY A 574 -16.24 1.41 -38.82
N LYS A 575 -16.28 2.59 -38.19
CA LYS A 575 -15.25 3.05 -37.24
C LYS A 575 -15.51 2.64 -35.78
N VAL A 576 -16.64 2.01 -35.49
CA VAL A 576 -17.01 1.65 -34.12
C VAL A 576 -17.12 0.14 -33.93
N PHE A 577 -17.02 -0.28 -32.68
CA PHE A 577 -17.27 -1.66 -32.27
C PHE A 577 -18.47 -1.69 -31.32
N MET A 578 -19.33 -2.69 -31.46
CA MET A 578 -20.57 -2.80 -30.70
C MET A 578 -20.77 -4.19 -30.13
N ALA A 579 -21.31 -4.27 -28.92
CA ALA A 579 -21.82 -5.50 -28.34
C ALA A 579 -22.99 -5.19 -27.40
N ASP A 580 -23.85 -6.17 -27.19
CA ASP A 580 -25.04 -6.02 -26.38
C ASP A 580 -24.86 -6.75 -25.01
N ILE A 581 -25.30 -6.09 -23.94
CA ILE A 581 -25.44 -6.69 -22.61
C ILE A 581 -26.89 -7.15 -22.49
N PRO A 582 -27.15 -8.42 -22.11
CA PRO A 582 -28.49 -8.91 -21.88
C PRO A 582 -29.28 -8.06 -20.90
N ALA A 583 -30.60 -8.01 -21.08
CA ALA A 583 -31.49 -7.29 -20.18
C ALA A 583 -31.34 -7.76 -18.73
N GLN A 584 -31.36 -6.81 -17.82
CA GLN A 584 -31.28 -7.04 -16.37
C GLN A 584 -32.49 -6.41 -15.68
N LYS A 585 -32.78 -6.83 -14.45
CA LYS A 585 -33.87 -6.27 -13.65
C LYS A 585 -33.65 -4.78 -13.39
N VAL A 586 -34.74 -4.01 -13.38
CA VAL A 586 -34.72 -2.59 -12.99
C VAL A 586 -34.10 -2.42 -11.60
N GLY A 587 -33.15 -1.50 -11.49
CA GLY A 587 -32.42 -1.26 -10.24
C GLY A 587 -31.10 -2.01 -10.12
N GLU A 588 -30.91 -3.09 -10.89
CA GLU A 588 -29.63 -3.80 -10.93
C GLU A 588 -28.50 -2.93 -11.48
N ARG A 589 -27.30 -3.24 -11.05
CA ARG A 589 -26.07 -2.51 -11.43
C ARG A 589 -25.11 -3.48 -12.07
N ILE A 590 -24.66 -3.14 -13.25
CA ILE A 590 -23.54 -3.83 -13.91
C ILE A 590 -22.26 -3.03 -13.76
N ARG A 591 -21.16 -3.74 -13.87
CA ARG A 591 -19.82 -3.23 -14.03
C ARG A 591 -19.34 -3.66 -15.42
N TYR A 592 -18.65 -2.79 -16.15
CA TYR A 592 -18.18 -3.12 -17.49
C TYR A 592 -16.93 -2.31 -17.85
N TYR A 593 -16.14 -2.86 -18.75
CA TYR A 593 -15.04 -2.18 -19.42
C TYR A 593 -14.89 -2.71 -20.84
N VAL A 594 -14.17 -1.96 -21.67
CA VAL A 594 -13.86 -2.33 -23.05
C VAL A 594 -12.35 -2.50 -23.18
N GLU A 595 -11.93 -3.56 -23.85
CA GLU A 595 -10.56 -3.83 -24.26
C GLU A 595 -10.47 -3.75 -25.77
N VAL A 596 -9.45 -3.10 -26.34
CA VAL A 596 -9.13 -3.12 -27.76
C VAL A 596 -7.71 -3.63 -27.96
N ARG A 597 -7.50 -4.41 -29.02
CA ARG A 597 -6.21 -4.95 -29.42
C ARG A 597 -5.81 -4.40 -30.78
N ALA A 598 -4.58 -3.90 -30.86
CA ALA A 598 -4.00 -3.45 -32.12
C ALA A 598 -3.83 -4.62 -33.09
N ALA A 599 -3.93 -4.33 -34.39
CA ALA A 599 -3.52 -5.26 -35.43
C ALA A 599 -1.98 -5.35 -35.52
N GLY A 600 -1.46 -6.53 -35.89
CA GLY A 600 -0.03 -6.81 -35.97
C GLY A 600 0.53 -7.50 -34.75
N ASP A 601 1.83 -7.86 -34.80
CA ASP A 601 2.48 -8.78 -33.83
C ASP A 601 2.81 -8.18 -32.46
N ASN A 602 2.48 -6.91 -32.25
CA ASN A 602 2.93 -6.17 -31.05
C ASN A 602 2.15 -6.51 -29.77
N GLY A 603 1.04 -7.24 -29.84
CA GLY A 603 0.21 -7.58 -28.67
C GLY A 603 -0.33 -6.38 -27.88
N ARG A 604 -0.22 -5.15 -28.43
CA ARG A 604 -0.59 -3.90 -27.76
C ARG A 604 -2.09 -3.81 -27.57
N LEU A 605 -2.49 -3.45 -26.37
CA LEU A 605 -3.90 -3.33 -26.01
C LEU A 605 -4.17 -2.08 -25.17
N ALA A 606 -5.40 -1.62 -25.19
CA ALA A 606 -5.85 -0.53 -24.35
C ALA A 606 -7.22 -0.83 -23.75
N PHE A 607 -7.49 -0.15 -22.62
CA PHE A 607 -8.71 -0.35 -21.86
C PHE A 607 -9.49 0.96 -21.69
N TRP A 608 -10.80 0.85 -21.66
CA TRP A 608 -11.66 1.93 -21.24
C TRP A 608 -12.68 1.44 -20.18
N PRO A 609 -12.72 2.03 -18.99
CA PRO A 609 -11.71 2.98 -18.48
C PRO A 609 -10.34 2.33 -18.34
N ALA A 610 -9.29 3.14 -18.30
CA ALA A 610 -7.93 2.64 -18.23
C ALA A 610 -7.67 1.68 -17.05
N GLY A 611 -8.40 1.84 -15.94
CA GLY A 611 -8.35 0.93 -14.78
C GLY A 611 -8.98 -0.44 -15.03
N ALA A 612 -9.52 -0.72 -16.19
CA ALA A 612 -10.07 -2.00 -16.65
C ALA A 612 -10.93 -2.70 -15.59
N SER A 613 -10.67 -4.00 -15.32
CA SER A 613 -11.47 -4.79 -14.37
C SER A 613 -11.38 -4.26 -12.93
N SER A 614 -10.25 -3.68 -12.52
CA SER A 614 -10.04 -3.11 -11.19
C SER A 614 -10.88 -1.86 -10.93
N ARG A 615 -11.07 -1.00 -11.95
CA ARG A 615 -11.85 0.24 -11.90
C ARG A 615 -12.85 0.37 -13.05
N PRO A 616 -13.74 -0.62 -13.26
CA PRO A 616 -14.69 -0.62 -14.35
C PRO A 616 -15.73 0.48 -14.20
N LYS A 617 -16.37 0.84 -15.29
CA LYS A 617 -17.57 1.68 -15.26
C LYS A 617 -18.73 0.93 -14.65
N ARG A 618 -19.69 1.70 -14.11
CA ARG A 618 -20.93 1.18 -13.52
C ARG A 618 -22.12 1.76 -14.27
N TYR A 619 -23.07 0.92 -14.57
CA TYR A 619 -24.34 1.33 -15.11
C TYR A 619 -25.46 0.76 -14.24
N ARG A 620 -26.52 1.53 -14.04
CA ARG A 620 -27.73 1.09 -13.32
C ARG A 620 -28.88 1.05 -14.28
N PHE A 621 -29.54 -0.11 -14.36
CA PHE A 621 -30.76 -0.24 -15.16
C PHE A 621 -31.87 0.62 -14.54
N ARG A 622 -32.43 1.52 -15.36
CA ARG A 622 -33.52 2.44 -14.99
C ARG A 622 -34.81 1.97 -15.64
N LYS A 623 -35.96 2.44 -15.09
CA LYS A 623 -37.27 2.23 -15.71
C LYS A 623 -37.33 2.82 -17.12
#